data_c88740f45f3a9101188128f5e6d06722
#
_entry.id   c88740f45f3a9101188128f5e6d06722
#
_cell.length_a   1.000
_cell.length_b   1.000
_cell.length_c   1.000
_cell.angle_alpha   90.00
_cell.angle_beta   90.00
_cell.angle_gamma   90.00
#
_symmetry.space_group_name_H-M   'P 1'
#
loop_
_entity.id
_entity.type
_entity.pdbx_description
1 polymer ?
#
loop_
_entity_poly.entity_id
_entity_poly.type
_entity_poly.pdbx_seq_one_letter_code
_entity_poly.pdbx_strand_id
1 'polypeptide(L)'
;DTVAENVLIDEGTHKIGIKGDNGHIYIDRIKITPAPAIDLSQYEVSNQLSNPNASDEAKRLYNFLTDVYGKYTISGQFSGDNEGKDCREFKEIKKHTGKTPAILGLDVSNLSNSALSHGAGGGDMVPLQAMDWYNNENGIVSLCWHWYAPEKNLEKNGGAWWQGFYSEYTDFDLAKALSGEDKEGYDSIIADLDHMAGVLKELADANVPILWRPLHEAAGDPKYPGNAWFWWGSAGKDAYIQLWQLMYDKFTNEYGLNNLIWVWNAQNPDWYPGDEYVDIMGYDCYPAEQDSSSQKWYYDLVKSSTSTNKIIAMTENGSMFDPDGAFNDGTRWAWFSTWNGEFCIKDKQLSDQYTTFDEWNKIYNSERVLTLDELPNLKCYPMDTEKYLEEHK
;
A
#
# COMPACT_ATOMS: atom_id res chain seq x y z
N ASP A 1 22.35 -10.77 30.05
CA ASP A 1 21.47 -10.81 28.88
C ASP A 1 20.64 -9.54 28.88
N THR A 2 20.54 -8.87 27.73
CA THR A 2 19.72 -7.68 27.56
C THR A 2 18.26 -8.11 27.39
N VAL A 3 17.35 -7.52 28.17
CA VAL A 3 15.93 -7.89 28.16
C VAL A 3 15.11 -7.00 27.22
N ALA A 4 15.51 -5.74 27.09
CA ALA A 4 14.94 -4.79 26.14
C ALA A 4 16.00 -3.76 25.75
N GLU A 5 16.03 -3.41 24.46
CA GLU A 5 16.86 -2.33 23.91
C GLU A 5 15.98 -1.33 23.18
N ASN A 6 16.40 -0.06 23.20
CA ASN A 6 15.76 1.02 22.44
C ASN A 6 14.26 1.22 22.70
N VAL A 7 13.84 1.04 23.95
CA VAL A 7 12.49 1.42 24.36
C VAL A 7 12.44 2.94 24.47
N LEU A 8 11.63 3.58 23.62
CA LEU A 8 11.40 5.02 23.66
C LEU A 8 10.42 5.36 24.78
N ILE A 9 10.72 6.42 25.51
CA ILE A 9 9.89 6.96 26.58
C ILE A 9 9.75 8.45 26.30
N ASP A 10 8.53 8.93 26.16
CA ASP A 10 8.23 10.34 25.92
C ASP A 10 8.62 11.22 27.10
N GLU A 11 8.65 12.55 26.89
CA GLU A 11 8.83 13.51 27.98
C GLU A 11 7.69 13.40 29.00
N GLY A 12 8.02 13.25 30.27
CA GLY A 12 7.01 13.17 31.33
C GLY A 12 7.44 12.30 32.52
N THR A 13 6.49 12.00 33.39
CA THR A 13 6.70 11.12 34.53
C THR A 13 6.17 9.72 34.21
N HIS A 14 7.07 8.76 34.09
CA HIS A 14 6.76 7.38 33.74
C HIS A 14 7.08 6.41 34.86
N LYS A 15 6.32 5.31 34.92
CA LYS A 15 6.63 4.16 35.77
C LYS A 15 7.17 3.03 34.93
N ILE A 16 8.41 2.64 35.19
CA ILE A 16 9.01 1.46 34.55
C ILE A 16 8.79 0.26 35.45
N GLY A 17 8.10 -0.75 34.94
CA GLY A 17 7.85 -2.02 35.62
C GLY A 17 8.56 -3.17 34.94
N ILE A 18 9.21 -4.04 35.69
CA ILE A 18 9.74 -5.29 35.21
C ILE A 18 8.94 -6.42 35.84
N LYS A 19 8.27 -7.23 35.00
CA LYS A 19 7.46 -8.36 35.45
C LYS A 19 8.14 -9.66 35.03
N GLY A 20 8.45 -10.53 35.98
CA GLY A 20 8.91 -11.87 35.71
C GLY A 20 7.77 -12.88 35.76
N ASP A 21 7.73 -13.81 34.81
CA ASP A 21 6.67 -14.84 34.78
C ASP A 21 6.97 -16.02 35.73
N ASN A 22 8.24 -16.42 35.86
CA ASN A 22 8.67 -17.47 36.78
C ASN A 22 10.16 -17.33 37.09
N GLY A 23 10.53 -17.36 38.37
CA GLY A 23 11.91 -17.37 38.82
C GLY A 23 12.39 -16.03 39.40
N HIS A 24 13.70 -15.97 39.74
CA HIS A 24 14.35 -14.77 40.24
C HIS A 24 14.98 -13.97 39.13
N ILE A 25 14.66 -12.68 39.04
CA ILE A 25 15.30 -11.75 38.13
C ILE A 25 16.24 -10.86 38.94
N TYR A 26 17.50 -10.77 38.54
CA TYR A 26 18.46 -9.83 39.06
C TYR A 26 18.62 -8.68 38.08
N ILE A 27 18.29 -7.46 38.52
CA ILE A 27 18.47 -6.25 37.72
C ILE A 27 19.77 -5.61 38.19
N ASP A 28 20.78 -5.58 37.34
CA ASP A 28 22.03 -4.92 37.62
C ASP A 28 21.89 -3.40 37.50
N ARG A 29 21.29 -2.97 36.40
CA ARG A 29 21.07 -1.53 36.13
C ARG A 29 20.00 -1.30 35.07
N ILE A 30 19.38 -0.13 35.14
CA ILE A 30 18.61 0.47 34.05
C ILE A 30 19.42 1.67 33.54
N LYS A 31 19.70 1.73 32.26
CA LYS A 31 20.39 2.85 31.62
C LYS A 31 19.37 3.63 30.80
N ILE A 32 19.18 4.90 31.12
CA ILE A 32 18.36 5.83 30.33
C ILE A 32 19.34 6.80 29.66
N THR A 33 19.21 6.94 28.36
CA THR A 33 20.00 7.90 27.57
C THR A 33 19.04 8.71 26.70
N PRO A 34 19.34 9.97 26.35
CA PRO A 34 18.56 10.69 25.36
C PRO A 34 18.47 9.86 24.08
N ALA A 35 17.29 9.83 23.46
CA ALA A 35 17.17 9.24 22.13
C ALA A 35 18.08 10.02 21.14
N PRO A 36 18.77 9.33 20.23
CA PRO A 36 19.49 10.03 19.17
C PRO A 36 18.53 10.89 18.36
N ALA A 37 18.97 12.07 17.95
CA ALA A 37 18.20 12.90 17.03
C ALA A 37 17.94 12.11 15.73
N ILE A 38 16.71 12.14 15.26
CA ILE A 38 16.35 11.50 13.99
C ILE A 38 16.97 12.34 12.87
N ASP A 39 17.75 11.69 12.00
CA ASP A 39 18.28 12.31 10.79
C ASP A 39 17.14 12.47 9.79
N LEU A 40 16.71 13.71 9.56
CA LEU A 40 15.61 14.00 8.66
C LEU A 40 15.98 13.85 7.19
N SER A 41 17.29 13.89 6.84
CA SER A 41 17.74 13.73 5.45
C SER A 41 17.40 12.36 4.86
N GLN A 42 17.18 11.36 5.70
CA GLN A 42 16.76 10.03 5.26
C GLN A 42 15.35 9.99 4.63
N TYR A 43 14.55 11.05 4.81
CA TYR A 43 13.21 11.19 4.22
C TYR A 43 13.21 12.13 3.01
N GLU A 44 14.36 12.73 2.68
CA GLU A 44 14.50 13.46 1.45
C GLU A 44 14.56 12.48 0.28
N VAL A 45 13.58 12.54 -0.60
CA VAL A 45 13.42 11.65 -1.76
C VAL A 45 13.42 12.48 -3.05
N SER A 46 13.85 11.84 -4.14
CA SER A 46 13.76 12.47 -5.46
C SER A 46 12.30 12.67 -5.85
N ASN A 47 11.99 13.79 -6.50
CA ASN A 47 10.69 14.06 -7.10
C ASN A 47 10.57 13.52 -8.54
N GLN A 48 11.53 12.70 -8.99
CA GLN A 48 11.51 12.09 -10.32
C GLN A 48 10.82 10.73 -10.28
N LEU A 49 9.78 10.59 -11.10
CA LEU A 49 9.11 9.32 -11.31
C LEU A 49 9.95 8.38 -12.19
N SER A 50 9.80 7.08 -12.00
CA SER A 50 10.41 6.04 -12.82
C SER A 50 10.03 6.18 -14.31
N ASN A 51 8.77 6.59 -14.58
CA ASN A 51 8.33 6.95 -15.92
C ASN A 51 8.76 8.40 -16.28
N PRO A 52 9.73 8.61 -17.18
CA PRO A 52 10.16 9.96 -17.56
C PRO A 52 9.08 10.74 -18.31
N ASN A 53 8.08 10.05 -18.88
CA ASN A 53 6.95 10.63 -19.58
C ASN A 53 5.69 10.76 -18.72
N ALA A 54 5.81 10.64 -17.39
CA ALA A 54 4.68 10.75 -16.49
C ALA A 54 3.86 12.02 -16.76
N SER A 55 2.53 11.89 -16.63
CA SER A 55 1.61 13.01 -16.83
C SER A 55 1.81 14.12 -15.80
N ASP A 56 1.33 15.31 -16.11
CA ASP A 56 1.43 16.43 -15.17
C ASP A 56 0.68 16.14 -13.86
N GLU A 57 -0.45 15.44 -13.93
CA GLU A 57 -1.23 15.04 -12.76
C GLU A 57 -0.47 14.04 -11.88
N ALA A 58 0.20 13.06 -12.48
CA ALA A 58 1.05 12.12 -11.75
C ALA A 58 2.24 12.84 -11.09
N LYS A 59 2.88 13.76 -11.81
CA LYS A 59 3.97 14.58 -11.28
C LYS A 59 3.50 15.47 -10.11
N ARG A 60 2.31 16.10 -10.22
CA ARG A 60 1.74 16.93 -9.15
C ARG A 60 1.45 16.10 -7.91
N LEU A 61 0.82 14.95 -8.09
CA LEU A 61 0.55 14.05 -6.96
C LEU A 61 1.85 13.56 -6.32
N TYR A 62 2.82 13.15 -7.12
CA TYR A 62 4.09 12.65 -6.60
C TYR A 62 4.88 13.74 -5.87
N ASN A 63 4.90 14.97 -6.39
CA ASN A 63 5.50 16.11 -5.69
C ASN A 63 4.83 16.38 -4.34
N PHE A 64 3.49 16.35 -4.30
CA PHE A 64 2.78 16.45 -3.02
C PHE A 64 3.23 15.36 -2.04
N LEU A 65 3.30 14.10 -2.50
CA LEU A 65 3.73 12.98 -1.66
C LEU A 65 5.17 13.16 -1.16
N THR A 66 6.09 13.63 -2.00
CA THR A 66 7.49 13.89 -1.59
C THR A 66 7.58 15.03 -0.57
N ASP A 67 6.80 16.10 -0.74
CA ASP A 67 6.81 17.27 0.14
C ASP A 67 6.27 16.96 1.55
N VAL A 68 5.30 16.05 1.67
CA VAL A 68 4.71 15.67 2.95
C VAL A 68 5.41 14.48 3.60
N TYR A 69 6.19 13.71 2.84
CA TYR A 69 6.89 12.54 3.35
C TYR A 69 7.85 12.90 4.48
N GLY A 70 7.84 12.09 5.54
CA GLY A 70 8.62 12.35 6.75
C GLY A 70 8.04 13.43 7.69
N LYS A 71 7.02 14.18 7.24
CA LYS A 71 6.35 15.26 8.01
C LYS A 71 4.93 14.87 8.42
N TYR A 72 4.22 14.18 7.53
CA TYR A 72 2.84 13.75 7.73
C TYR A 72 2.65 12.31 7.25
N THR A 73 1.58 11.68 7.72
CA THR A 73 1.03 10.43 7.21
C THR A 73 -0.34 10.70 6.60
N ILE A 74 -0.63 10.18 5.41
CA ILE A 74 -1.92 10.38 4.75
C ILE A 74 -2.86 9.23 5.14
N SER A 75 -4.09 9.55 5.51
CA SER A 75 -5.10 8.55 5.84
C SER A 75 -5.68 7.88 4.59
N GLY A 76 -5.85 6.57 4.63
CA GLY A 76 -6.44 5.80 3.55
C GLY A 76 -7.37 4.70 4.05
N GLN A 77 -8.27 4.28 3.17
CA GLN A 77 -9.23 3.21 3.41
C GLN A 77 -9.57 2.50 2.12
N PHE A 78 -9.55 1.17 2.14
CA PHE A 78 -10.09 0.37 1.04
C PHE A 78 -11.63 0.33 1.09
N SER A 79 -12.24 0.50 -0.08
CA SER A 79 -13.69 0.42 -0.24
C SER A 79 -14.16 -1.03 -0.16
N GLY A 80 -15.14 -1.31 0.69
CA GLY A 80 -15.85 -2.59 0.64
C GLY A 80 -16.74 -2.68 -0.61
N ASP A 81 -16.81 -3.88 -1.20
CA ASP A 81 -17.63 -4.22 -2.37
C ASP A 81 -17.48 -3.24 -3.57
N ASN A 82 -16.35 -2.53 -3.63
CA ASN A 82 -16.07 -1.51 -4.65
C ASN A 82 -17.20 -0.44 -4.76
N GLU A 83 -17.79 -0.06 -3.64
CA GLU A 83 -18.80 1.01 -3.57
C GLU A 83 -18.19 2.42 -3.57
N GLY A 84 -16.84 2.53 -3.65
CA GLY A 84 -16.12 3.80 -3.66
C GLY A 84 -16.35 4.60 -2.37
N LYS A 85 -16.46 5.93 -2.49
CA LYS A 85 -16.70 6.82 -1.34
C LYS A 85 -18.02 6.57 -0.62
N ASP A 86 -18.96 5.89 -1.27
CA ASP A 86 -20.26 5.56 -0.72
C ASP A 86 -20.29 4.26 0.06
N CYS A 87 -19.14 3.56 0.18
CA CYS A 87 -19.02 2.36 0.97
C CYS A 87 -19.28 2.62 2.46
N ARG A 88 -19.52 1.55 3.18
CA ARG A 88 -19.84 1.62 4.61
C ARG A 88 -18.65 2.11 5.42
N GLU A 89 -17.47 1.70 5.06
CA GLU A 89 -16.22 2.05 5.72
C GLU A 89 -16.06 3.56 5.82
N PHE A 90 -16.14 4.28 4.70
CA PHE A 90 -16.04 5.74 4.66
C PHE A 90 -17.12 6.44 5.49
N LYS A 91 -18.36 5.95 5.39
CA LYS A 91 -19.50 6.51 6.15
C LYS A 91 -19.33 6.34 7.66
N GLU A 92 -18.92 5.16 8.12
CA GLU A 92 -18.77 4.88 9.54
C GLU A 92 -17.53 5.57 10.11
N ILE A 93 -16.40 5.61 9.38
CA ILE A 93 -15.21 6.38 9.79
C ILE A 93 -15.60 7.85 9.96
N LYS A 94 -16.22 8.46 8.95
CA LYS A 94 -16.65 9.88 9.04
C LYS A 94 -17.60 10.14 10.19
N LYS A 95 -18.53 9.24 10.44
CA LYS A 95 -19.50 9.36 11.53
C LYS A 95 -18.82 9.34 12.91
N HIS A 96 -17.79 8.51 13.09
CA HIS A 96 -17.11 8.35 14.39
C HIS A 96 -15.99 9.35 14.62
N THR A 97 -15.24 9.72 13.59
CA THR A 97 -14.06 10.58 13.70
C THR A 97 -14.32 12.03 13.29
N GLY A 98 -15.40 12.28 12.57
CA GLY A 98 -15.65 13.56 11.90
C GLY A 98 -14.84 13.79 10.65
N LYS A 99 -13.92 12.89 10.30
CA LYS A 99 -12.95 13.00 9.22
C LYS A 99 -13.21 11.97 8.12
N THR A 100 -12.77 12.28 6.91
CA THR A 100 -12.87 11.39 5.74
C THR A 100 -11.46 10.96 5.33
N PRO A 101 -11.20 9.66 5.06
CA PRO A 101 -9.92 9.22 4.52
C PRO A 101 -9.55 9.98 3.23
N ALA A 102 -8.26 10.28 3.05
CA ALA A 102 -7.77 11.02 1.88
C ALA A 102 -7.51 10.10 0.67
N ILE A 103 -7.09 8.85 0.93
CA ILE A 103 -6.85 7.84 -0.10
C ILE A 103 -8.04 6.88 -0.17
N LEU A 104 -8.61 6.74 -1.37
CA LEU A 104 -9.57 5.69 -1.68
C LEU A 104 -8.82 4.50 -2.30
N GLY A 105 -8.79 3.38 -1.58
CA GLY A 105 -8.31 2.10 -2.09
C GLY A 105 -9.43 1.36 -2.82
N LEU A 106 -9.13 0.89 -4.03
CA LEU A 106 -10.02 0.10 -4.86
C LEU A 106 -9.28 -1.12 -5.43
N ASP A 107 -10.02 -2.16 -5.77
CA ASP A 107 -9.48 -3.39 -6.35
C ASP A 107 -10.08 -3.64 -7.74
N VAL A 108 -9.21 -3.86 -8.71
CA VAL A 108 -9.61 -4.18 -10.09
C VAL A 108 -9.71 -5.68 -10.36
N SER A 109 -9.77 -6.52 -9.33
CA SER A 109 -9.81 -7.99 -9.43
C SER A 109 -10.88 -8.50 -10.39
N ASN A 110 -12.10 -7.97 -10.31
CA ASN A 110 -13.25 -8.35 -11.13
C ASN A 110 -13.12 -7.98 -12.62
N LEU A 111 -12.05 -7.27 -12.99
CA LEU A 111 -11.73 -6.92 -14.38
C LEU A 111 -10.69 -7.87 -15.02
N SER A 112 -10.20 -8.88 -14.30
CA SER A 112 -9.42 -9.98 -14.92
C SER A 112 -10.30 -10.73 -15.94
N ASN A 113 -9.74 -11.14 -17.08
CA ASN A 113 -10.50 -11.86 -18.13
C ASN A 113 -11.18 -13.13 -17.60
N SER A 114 -10.49 -13.88 -16.74
CA SER A 114 -11.06 -15.07 -16.10
C SER A 114 -12.23 -14.72 -15.16
N ALA A 115 -12.17 -13.64 -14.41
CA ALA A 115 -13.29 -13.18 -13.59
C ALA A 115 -14.50 -12.77 -14.45
N LEU A 116 -14.25 -12.05 -15.54
CA LEU A 116 -15.29 -11.64 -16.49
C LEU A 116 -15.94 -12.85 -17.17
N SER A 117 -15.18 -13.91 -17.50
CA SER A 117 -15.71 -15.14 -18.09
C SER A 117 -16.67 -15.88 -17.14
N HIS A 118 -16.45 -15.77 -15.82
CA HIS A 118 -17.33 -16.27 -14.77
C HIS A 118 -18.50 -15.31 -14.43
N GLY A 119 -18.62 -14.17 -15.11
CA GLY A 119 -19.69 -13.20 -14.90
C GLY A 119 -19.51 -12.33 -13.67
N ALA A 120 -18.27 -12.09 -13.25
CA ALA A 120 -17.98 -11.13 -12.19
C ALA A 120 -18.54 -9.75 -12.55
N GLY A 121 -19.25 -9.13 -11.61
CA GLY A 121 -19.85 -7.81 -11.78
C GLY A 121 -19.17 -6.75 -10.93
N GLY A 122 -19.52 -5.47 -11.17
CA GLY A 122 -19.09 -4.33 -10.35
C GLY A 122 -17.70 -3.80 -10.66
N GLY A 123 -16.87 -4.55 -11.41
CA GLY A 123 -15.55 -4.07 -11.80
C GLY A 123 -15.57 -2.82 -12.68
N ASP A 124 -16.58 -2.72 -13.54
CA ASP A 124 -16.85 -1.57 -14.42
C ASP A 124 -17.10 -0.26 -13.67
N MET A 125 -17.48 -0.33 -12.40
CA MET A 125 -17.68 0.85 -11.56
C MET A 125 -16.36 1.42 -11.01
N VAL A 126 -15.28 0.62 -10.95
CA VAL A 126 -14.01 1.04 -10.35
C VAL A 126 -13.41 2.27 -11.04
N PRO A 127 -13.32 2.36 -12.38
CA PRO A 127 -12.82 3.56 -13.04
C PRO A 127 -13.69 4.78 -12.74
N LEU A 128 -15.02 4.63 -12.71
CA LEU A 128 -15.95 5.73 -12.44
C LEU A 128 -15.80 6.26 -11.01
N GLN A 129 -15.61 5.38 -10.04
CA GLN A 129 -15.39 5.74 -8.64
C GLN A 129 -14.04 6.43 -8.44
N ALA A 130 -13.00 5.95 -9.11
CA ALA A 130 -11.69 6.59 -9.11
C ALA A 130 -11.74 8.01 -9.70
N MET A 131 -12.42 8.17 -10.83
CA MET A 131 -12.65 9.49 -11.46
C MET A 131 -13.46 10.42 -10.55
N ASP A 132 -14.51 9.93 -9.92
CA ASP A 132 -15.33 10.74 -9.01
C ASP A 132 -14.53 11.19 -7.80
N TRP A 133 -13.76 10.28 -7.18
CA TRP A 133 -12.94 10.59 -6.02
C TRP A 133 -11.88 11.65 -6.30
N TYR A 134 -11.12 11.52 -7.40
CA TYR A 134 -10.11 12.50 -7.76
C TYR A 134 -10.74 13.82 -8.27
N ASN A 135 -11.72 13.72 -9.19
CA ASN A 135 -12.21 14.89 -9.89
C ASN A 135 -13.17 15.73 -9.05
N ASN A 136 -14.00 15.14 -8.21
CA ASN A 136 -15.04 15.84 -7.47
C ASN A 136 -14.68 16.03 -5.99
N GLU A 137 -13.97 15.08 -5.38
CA GLU A 137 -13.62 15.16 -3.95
C GLU A 137 -12.17 15.65 -3.72
N ASN A 138 -11.34 15.76 -4.76
CA ASN A 138 -9.92 16.10 -4.66
C ASN A 138 -9.10 15.06 -3.85
N GLY A 139 -9.53 13.81 -3.85
CA GLY A 139 -8.88 12.72 -3.13
C GLY A 139 -7.82 12.00 -3.95
N ILE A 140 -7.07 11.12 -3.31
CA ILE A 140 -6.03 10.29 -3.92
C ILE A 140 -6.59 8.90 -4.18
N VAL A 141 -6.25 8.31 -5.33
CA VAL A 141 -6.71 6.97 -5.73
C VAL A 141 -5.57 5.98 -5.65
N SER A 142 -5.79 4.86 -4.95
CA SER A 142 -4.91 3.70 -4.96
C SER A 142 -5.65 2.50 -5.55
N LEU A 143 -5.05 1.86 -6.54
CA LEU A 143 -5.58 0.63 -7.14
C LEU A 143 -4.65 -0.54 -6.87
N CYS A 144 -5.19 -1.63 -6.33
CA CYS A 144 -4.54 -2.93 -6.31
C CYS A 144 -5.23 -3.90 -7.29
N TRP A 145 -4.58 -5.02 -7.56
CA TRP A 145 -5.11 -6.04 -8.44
C TRP A 145 -4.89 -7.43 -7.85
N HIS A 146 -5.96 -7.99 -7.24
CA HIS A 146 -5.99 -9.43 -6.97
C HIS A 146 -6.26 -10.15 -8.28
N TRP A 147 -5.19 -10.42 -8.99
CA TRP A 147 -5.21 -10.93 -10.36
C TRP A 147 -5.51 -12.42 -10.38
N TYR A 148 -6.68 -12.79 -10.91
CA TYR A 148 -7.02 -14.20 -11.08
C TYR A 148 -6.13 -14.86 -12.12
N ALA A 149 -5.70 -16.09 -11.84
CA ALA A 149 -4.92 -16.88 -12.77
C ALA A 149 -5.71 -17.17 -14.08
N PRO A 150 -5.03 -17.58 -15.16
CA PRO A 150 -5.71 -17.95 -16.40
C PRO A 150 -6.82 -18.97 -16.19
N GLU A 151 -7.93 -18.83 -16.92
CA GLU A 151 -9.16 -19.60 -16.79
C GLU A 151 -8.96 -21.11 -16.62
N LYS A 152 -8.11 -21.72 -17.45
CA LYS A 152 -7.81 -23.16 -17.39
C LYS A 152 -7.15 -23.62 -16.09
N ASN A 153 -6.58 -22.70 -15.35
CA ASN A 153 -5.82 -22.95 -14.13
C ASN A 153 -6.61 -22.67 -12.86
N LEU A 154 -7.87 -22.21 -12.96
CA LEU A 154 -8.74 -21.95 -11.82
C LEU A 154 -9.33 -23.25 -11.22
N GLU A 155 -9.99 -23.10 -10.07
CA GLU A 155 -10.79 -24.16 -9.41
C GLU A 155 -9.99 -25.42 -9.07
N LYS A 156 -8.72 -25.26 -8.69
CA LYS A 156 -7.89 -26.37 -8.22
C LYS A 156 -8.12 -26.64 -6.73
N ASN A 157 -7.80 -27.85 -6.29
CA ASN A 157 -7.85 -28.29 -4.89
C ASN A 157 -9.20 -28.02 -4.19
N GLY A 158 -10.32 -27.99 -4.95
CA GLY A 158 -11.65 -27.74 -4.41
C GLY A 158 -11.99 -26.28 -4.15
N GLY A 159 -11.12 -25.35 -4.56
CA GLY A 159 -11.40 -23.90 -4.53
C GLY A 159 -12.42 -23.49 -5.58
N ALA A 160 -13.07 -22.36 -5.34
CA ALA A 160 -13.94 -21.71 -6.31
C ALA A 160 -13.14 -20.75 -7.21
N TRP A 161 -13.68 -20.41 -8.38
CA TRP A 161 -13.00 -19.52 -9.33
C TRP A 161 -12.57 -18.18 -8.71
N TRP A 162 -13.37 -17.62 -7.81
CA TRP A 162 -13.08 -16.35 -7.13
C TRP A 162 -11.96 -16.42 -6.09
N GLN A 163 -11.41 -17.61 -5.83
CA GLN A 163 -10.19 -17.83 -5.03
C GLN A 163 -8.94 -17.98 -5.91
N GLY A 164 -9.07 -17.84 -7.23
CA GLY A 164 -8.03 -18.16 -8.20
C GLY A 164 -6.83 -17.22 -8.25
N PHE A 165 -6.75 -16.21 -7.39
CA PHE A 165 -5.53 -15.44 -7.16
C PHE A 165 -4.64 -16.09 -6.08
N TYR A 166 -5.18 -16.97 -5.23
CA TYR A 166 -4.38 -17.75 -4.29
C TYR A 166 -3.67 -18.93 -4.97
N SER A 167 -2.38 -19.10 -4.68
CA SER A 167 -1.56 -20.20 -5.19
C SER A 167 -2.12 -21.58 -4.82
N GLU A 168 -2.86 -21.69 -3.72
CA GLU A 168 -3.53 -22.93 -3.30
C GLU A 168 -4.61 -23.39 -4.29
N TYR A 169 -5.31 -22.45 -4.93
CA TYR A 169 -6.49 -22.74 -5.77
C TYR A 169 -6.24 -22.60 -7.26
N THR A 170 -4.96 -22.51 -7.67
CA THR A 170 -4.53 -22.51 -9.07
C THR A 170 -3.33 -23.44 -9.26
N ASP A 171 -3.19 -23.99 -10.48
CA ASP A 171 -1.99 -24.74 -10.88
C ASP A 171 -1.18 -23.97 -11.94
N PHE A 172 -1.38 -22.68 -12.05
CA PHE A 172 -0.67 -21.82 -12.98
C PHE A 172 0.82 -21.69 -12.61
N ASP A 173 1.68 -22.02 -13.56
CA ASP A 173 3.14 -21.92 -13.41
C ASP A 173 3.68 -20.73 -14.19
N LEU A 174 3.89 -19.63 -13.51
CA LEU A 174 4.41 -18.38 -14.10
C LEU A 174 5.76 -18.58 -14.79
N ALA A 175 6.66 -19.38 -14.22
CA ALA A 175 7.99 -19.59 -14.80
C ALA A 175 7.90 -20.32 -16.15
N LYS A 176 6.99 -21.31 -16.30
CA LYS A 176 6.75 -21.97 -17.57
C LYS A 176 6.12 -21.05 -18.60
N ALA A 177 5.20 -20.19 -18.18
CA ALA A 177 4.61 -19.21 -19.07
C ALA A 177 5.69 -18.25 -19.61
N LEU A 178 6.49 -17.65 -18.72
CA LEU A 178 7.53 -16.69 -19.08
C LEU A 178 8.67 -17.30 -19.90
N SER A 179 9.00 -18.58 -19.70
CA SER A 179 10.02 -19.30 -20.50
C SER A 179 9.53 -19.73 -21.88
N GLY A 180 8.22 -19.63 -22.16
CA GLY A 180 7.58 -20.08 -23.39
C GLY A 180 7.26 -21.59 -23.41
N GLU A 181 7.49 -22.32 -22.32
CA GLU A 181 7.09 -23.73 -22.17
C GLU A 181 5.55 -23.86 -22.11
N ASP A 182 4.85 -22.95 -21.41
CA ASP A 182 3.38 -22.81 -21.46
C ASP A 182 3.01 -21.55 -22.25
N LYS A 183 2.99 -21.68 -23.59
CA LYS A 183 2.62 -20.58 -24.48
C LYS A 183 1.19 -20.08 -24.25
N GLU A 184 0.24 -20.96 -23.99
CA GLU A 184 -1.16 -20.60 -23.76
C GLU A 184 -1.32 -19.79 -22.48
N GLY A 185 -0.60 -20.19 -21.41
CA GLY A 185 -0.55 -19.43 -20.16
C GLY A 185 0.08 -18.05 -20.36
N TYR A 186 1.16 -17.94 -21.13
CA TYR A 186 1.75 -16.66 -21.49
C TYR A 186 0.79 -15.76 -22.29
N ASP A 187 0.15 -16.32 -23.33
CA ASP A 187 -0.82 -15.57 -24.14
C ASP A 187 -1.99 -15.07 -23.29
N SER A 188 -2.42 -15.84 -22.26
CA SER A 188 -3.47 -15.43 -21.34
C SER A 188 -3.04 -14.27 -20.45
N ILE A 189 -1.79 -14.28 -19.91
CA ILE A 189 -1.25 -13.15 -19.15
C ILE A 189 -1.19 -11.89 -20.03
N ILE A 190 -0.71 -12.01 -21.26
CA ILE A 190 -0.65 -10.87 -22.19
C ILE A 190 -2.04 -10.31 -22.45
N ALA A 191 -3.01 -11.18 -22.70
CA ALA A 191 -4.41 -10.75 -22.92
C ALA A 191 -5.00 -10.00 -21.69
N ASP A 192 -4.69 -10.45 -20.47
CA ASP A 192 -5.10 -9.76 -19.25
C ASP A 192 -4.43 -8.39 -19.11
N LEU A 193 -3.12 -8.32 -19.38
CA LEU A 193 -2.39 -7.05 -19.37
C LEU A 193 -2.94 -6.07 -20.41
N ASP A 194 -3.24 -6.54 -21.63
CA ASP A 194 -3.82 -5.72 -22.69
C ASP A 194 -5.22 -5.21 -22.31
N HIS A 195 -6.04 -6.06 -21.70
CA HIS A 195 -7.36 -5.67 -21.20
C HIS A 195 -7.25 -4.63 -20.07
N MET A 196 -6.40 -4.90 -19.08
CA MET A 196 -6.20 -3.98 -17.94
C MET A 196 -5.62 -2.64 -18.41
N ALA A 197 -4.73 -2.65 -19.43
CA ALA A 197 -4.24 -1.41 -20.01
C ALA A 197 -5.39 -0.56 -20.60
N GLY A 198 -6.40 -1.20 -21.21
CA GLY A 198 -7.61 -0.51 -21.68
C GLY A 198 -8.37 0.16 -20.53
N VAL A 199 -8.56 -0.54 -19.40
CA VAL A 199 -9.22 -0.01 -18.21
C VAL A 199 -8.44 1.18 -17.62
N LEU A 200 -7.13 1.03 -17.43
CA LEU A 200 -6.27 2.09 -16.88
C LEU A 200 -6.17 3.29 -17.84
N LYS A 201 -6.33 3.06 -19.13
CA LYS A 201 -6.37 4.14 -20.12
C LYS A 201 -7.58 5.05 -19.94
N GLU A 202 -8.72 4.54 -19.53
CA GLU A 202 -9.89 5.38 -19.23
C GLU A 202 -9.55 6.41 -18.14
N LEU A 203 -8.77 6.00 -17.13
CA LEU A 203 -8.32 6.89 -16.05
C LEU A 203 -7.25 7.88 -16.57
N ALA A 204 -6.35 7.43 -17.43
CA ALA A 204 -5.36 8.30 -18.06
C ALA A 204 -6.03 9.38 -18.93
N ASP A 205 -7.03 9.00 -19.73
CA ASP A 205 -7.79 9.94 -20.59
C ASP A 205 -8.62 10.93 -19.75
N ALA A 206 -9.01 10.55 -18.53
CA ALA A 206 -9.68 11.42 -17.57
C ALA A 206 -8.69 12.25 -16.70
N ASN A 207 -7.40 12.16 -16.94
CA ASN A 207 -6.33 12.83 -16.18
C ASN A 207 -6.33 12.48 -14.68
N VAL A 208 -6.61 11.22 -14.34
CA VAL A 208 -6.61 10.73 -12.96
C VAL A 208 -5.29 10.02 -12.66
N PRO A 209 -4.43 10.58 -11.77
CA PRO A 209 -3.21 9.92 -11.34
C PRO A 209 -3.55 8.77 -10.39
N ILE A 210 -2.85 7.66 -10.53
CA ILE A 210 -3.13 6.43 -9.80
C ILE A 210 -1.88 5.95 -9.05
N LEU A 211 -2.02 5.68 -7.76
CA LEU A 211 -1.09 4.85 -7.01
C LEU A 211 -1.35 3.40 -7.42
N TRP A 212 -0.57 2.91 -8.39
CA TRP A 212 -0.75 1.58 -8.98
C TRP A 212 0.06 0.54 -8.20
N ARG A 213 -0.63 -0.37 -7.51
CA ARG A 213 -0.04 -1.39 -6.65
C ARG A 213 -0.40 -2.81 -7.12
N PRO A 214 0.16 -3.26 -8.23
CA PRO A 214 -0.03 -4.62 -8.72
C PRO A 214 0.88 -5.60 -7.98
N LEU A 215 0.62 -6.90 -8.13
CA LEU A 215 1.52 -7.99 -7.75
C LEU A 215 2.01 -7.89 -6.29
N HIS A 216 1.14 -7.38 -5.41
CA HIS A 216 1.44 -7.18 -3.99
C HIS A 216 1.63 -8.51 -3.26
N GLU A 217 2.29 -8.48 -2.11
CA GLU A 217 2.50 -9.61 -1.21
C GLU A 217 3.12 -10.87 -1.84
N ALA A 218 3.85 -10.72 -2.96
CA ALA A 218 4.32 -11.82 -3.78
C ALA A 218 5.21 -12.82 -3.03
N ALA A 219 6.06 -12.35 -2.10
CA ALA A 219 6.97 -13.20 -1.34
C ALA A 219 6.31 -13.85 -0.11
N GLY A 220 5.07 -13.47 0.22
CA GLY A 220 4.43 -13.88 1.47
C GLY A 220 5.03 -13.21 2.70
N ASP A 221 4.79 -13.77 3.88
CA ASP A 221 5.33 -13.24 5.13
C ASP A 221 6.85 -13.52 5.22
N PRO A 222 7.70 -12.50 5.34
CA PRO A 222 9.15 -12.67 5.43
C PRO A 222 9.60 -13.43 6.68
N LYS A 223 8.77 -13.54 7.71
CA LYS A 223 9.01 -14.41 8.88
C LYS A 223 8.85 -15.90 8.55
N TYR A 224 8.17 -16.22 7.45
CA TYR A 224 7.92 -17.58 7.00
C TYR A 224 8.29 -17.73 5.52
N PRO A 225 9.59 -17.68 5.15
CA PRO A 225 10.03 -17.70 3.76
C PRO A 225 9.51 -18.92 2.99
N GLY A 226 9.09 -18.69 1.74
CA GLY A 226 8.56 -19.74 0.87
C GLY A 226 7.07 -19.95 0.96
N ASN A 227 6.35 -19.12 1.70
CA ASN A 227 4.90 -19.16 1.82
C ASN A 227 4.22 -18.08 0.95
N ALA A 228 4.54 -18.05 -0.35
CA ALA A 228 3.86 -17.19 -1.31
C ALA A 228 2.41 -17.66 -1.50
N TRP A 229 1.46 -16.87 -1.01
CA TRP A 229 0.04 -17.24 -1.08
C TRP A 229 -0.65 -16.78 -2.38
N PHE A 230 -0.04 -15.90 -3.16
CA PHE A 230 -0.53 -15.49 -4.47
C PHE A 230 0.26 -16.15 -5.61
N TRP A 231 -0.42 -16.47 -6.73
CA TRP A 231 0.19 -17.21 -7.83
C TRP A 231 1.37 -16.46 -8.48
N TRP A 232 1.38 -15.13 -8.49
CA TRP A 232 2.47 -14.33 -9.05
C TRP A 232 3.75 -14.39 -8.22
N GLY A 233 3.69 -14.94 -7.00
CA GLY A 233 4.86 -15.22 -6.16
C GLY A 233 5.28 -16.69 -6.14
N SER A 234 4.39 -17.63 -6.54
CA SER A 234 4.61 -19.07 -6.37
C SER A 234 5.83 -19.61 -7.12
N ALA A 235 6.18 -19.00 -8.26
CA ALA A 235 7.34 -19.38 -9.06
C ALA A 235 8.67 -18.74 -8.61
N GLY A 236 8.65 -17.97 -7.52
CA GLY A 236 9.82 -17.34 -6.92
C GLY A 236 10.19 -15.99 -7.52
N LYS A 237 11.22 -15.37 -6.91
CA LYS A 237 11.57 -13.99 -7.15
C LYS A 237 11.92 -13.64 -8.60
N ASP A 238 12.63 -14.53 -9.29
CA ASP A 238 13.11 -14.23 -10.65
C ASP A 238 11.93 -14.14 -11.63
N ALA A 239 10.95 -15.03 -11.51
CA ALA A 239 9.73 -14.98 -12.31
C ALA A 239 8.86 -13.76 -11.94
N TYR A 240 8.77 -13.42 -10.66
CA TYR A 240 8.08 -12.22 -10.19
C TYR A 240 8.70 -10.93 -10.77
N ILE A 241 10.01 -10.78 -10.65
CA ILE A 241 10.73 -9.60 -11.17
C ILE A 241 10.51 -9.47 -12.67
N GLN A 242 10.60 -10.59 -13.40
CA GLN A 242 10.34 -10.59 -14.85
C GLN A 242 8.89 -10.18 -15.17
N LEU A 243 7.90 -10.66 -14.41
CA LEU A 243 6.50 -10.27 -14.60
C LEU A 243 6.28 -8.78 -14.29
N TRP A 244 6.90 -8.26 -13.21
CA TRP A 244 6.83 -6.84 -12.87
C TRP A 244 7.37 -5.97 -14.00
N GLN A 245 8.56 -6.30 -14.51
CA GLN A 245 9.20 -5.57 -15.59
C GLN A 245 8.39 -5.65 -16.90
N LEU A 246 7.84 -6.83 -17.21
CA LEU A 246 6.94 -7.02 -18.34
C LEU A 246 5.69 -6.13 -18.24
N MET A 247 5.05 -6.10 -17.07
CA MET A 247 3.87 -5.25 -16.84
C MET A 247 4.22 -3.77 -16.95
N TYR A 248 5.33 -3.36 -16.33
CA TYR A 248 5.82 -1.98 -16.40
C TYR A 248 6.07 -1.57 -17.87
N ASP A 249 6.80 -2.38 -18.63
CA ASP A 249 7.12 -2.07 -20.02
C ASP A 249 5.87 -2.00 -20.89
N LYS A 250 4.92 -2.91 -20.70
CA LYS A 250 3.64 -2.86 -21.43
C LYS A 250 2.86 -1.60 -21.11
N PHE A 251 2.64 -1.32 -19.84
CA PHE A 251 1.79 -0.20 -19.43
C PHE A 251 2.45 1.15 -19.70
N THR A 252 3.72 1.30 -19.39
CA THR A 252 4.44 2.56 -19.52
C THR A 252 4.92 2.82 -20.94
N ASN A 253 5.61 1.84 -21.55
CA ASN A 253 6.30 2.04 -22.83
C ASN A 253 5.42 1.68 -24.03
N GLU A 254 4.63 0.60 -23.98
CA GLU A 254 3.80 0.17 -25.09
C GLU A 254 2.47 0.95 -25.15
N TYR A 255 1.74 1.03 -24.01
CA TYR A 255 0.42 1.69 -23.94
C TYR A 255 0.50 3.17 -23.54
N GLY A 256 1.63 3.65 -23.05
CA GLY A 256 1.80 5.06 -22.68
C GLY A 256 0.90 5.50 -21.53
N LEU A 257 0.68 4.61 -20.54
CA LEU A 257 -0.09 4.93 -19.33
C LEU A 257 0.75 5.81 -18.40
N ASN A 258 0.77 7.09 -18.71
CA ASN A 258 1.64 8.08 -18.04
C ASN A 258 1.08 8.60 -16.70
N ASN A 259 -0.12 8.15 -16.31
CA ASN A 259 -0.80 8.54 -15.08
C ASN A 259 -0.51 7.62 -13.89
N LEU A 260 0.28 6.54 -14.09
CA LEU A 260 0.58 5.56 -13.05
C LEU A 260 1.80 5.98 -12.24
N ILE A 261 1.69 5.91 -10.91
CA ILE A 261 2.77 5.98 -9.94
C ILE A 261 2.93 4.55 -9.39
N TRP A 262 4.08 3.94 -9.64
CA TRP A 262 4.32 2.52 -9.40
C TRP A 262 4.67 2.23 -7.94
N VAL A 263 3.78 1.52 -7.24
CA VAL A 263 3.91 1.15 -5.83
C VAL A 263 4.28 -0.32 -5.72
N TRP A 264 5.56 -0.60 -5.45
CA TRP A 264 6.05 -1.95 -5.26
C TRP A 264 5.80 -2.44 -3.82
N ASN A 265 5.30 -3.66 -3.68
CA ASN A 265 4.99 -4.28 -2.41
C ASN A 265 5.10 -5.83 -2.50
N ALA A 266 6.30 -6.36 -2.70
CA ALA A 266 6.50 -7.82 -2.66
C ALA A 266 6.79 -8.35 -1.25
N GLN A 267 6.90 -7.49 -0.25
CA GLN A 267 7.18 -7.82 1.16
C GLN A 267 8.57 -8.42 1.44
N ASN A 268 9.44 -8.52 0.45
CA ASN A 268 10.81 -9.05 0.63
C ASN A 268 11.81 -8.28 -0.24
N PRO A 269 12.87 -7.70 0.34
CA PRO A 269 13.88 -6.93 -0.38
C PRO A 269 14.51 -7.65 -1.58
N ASP A 270 14.69 -8.97 -1.49
CA ASP A 270 15.27 -9.76 -2.58
C ASP A 270 14.41 -9.81 -3.86
N TRP A 271 13.15 -9.36 -3.77
CA TRP A 271 12.19 -9.34 -4.87
C TRP A 271 12.07 -7.96 -5.53
N TYR A 272 12.95 -7.03 -5.17
CA TYR A 272 12.93 -5.67 -5.69
C TYR A 272 13.33 -5.64 -7.18
N PRO A 273 12.48 -5.10 -8.07
CA PRO A 273 12.69 -5.19 -9.52
C PRO A 273 13.70 -4.17 -10.08
N GLY A 274 14.12 -3.20 -9.28
CA GLY A 274 15.02 -2.11 -9.66
C GLY A 274 14.41 -0.73 -9.50
N ASP A 275 15.26 0.27 -9.24
CA ASP A 275 14.84 1.65 -8.99
C ASP A 275 14.13 2.30 -10.19
N GLU A 276 14.45 1.84 -11.40
CA GLU A 276 13.88 2.30 -12.67
C GLU A 276 12.44 1.83 -12.91
N TYR A 277 11.94 0.89 -12.09
CA TYR A 277 10.60 0.31 -12.21
C TYR A 277 9.69 0.65 -11.02
N VAL A 278 10.19 1.41 -10.04
CA VAL A 278 9.49 1.63 -8.77
C VAL A 278 9.58 3.10 -8.37
N ASP A 279 8.43 3.70 -8.05
CA ASP A 279 8.35 5.05 -7.50
C ASP A 279 8.25 5.03 -5.98
N ILE A 280 7.41 4.17 -5.43
CA ILE A 280 7.09 4.07 -4.00
C ILE A 280 7.22 2.63 -3.55
N MET A 281 7.74 2.42 -2.35
CA MET A 281 7.80 1.11 -1.72
C MET A 281 6.70 0.96 -0.68
N GLY A 282 6.05 -0.20 -0.63
CA GLY A 282 4.95 -0.50 0.27
C GLY A 282 5.18 -1.75 1.11
N TYR A 283 4.42 -1.85 2.19
CA TYR A 283 4.28 -3.06 2.99
C TYR A 283 2.85 -3.18 3.50
N ASP A 284 2.30 -4.39 3.48
CA ASP A 284 0.98 -4.69 4.02
C ASP A 284 1.13 -5.26 5.44
N CYS A 285 0.68 -4.48 6.43
CA CYS A 285 0.87 -4.76 7.84
C CYS A 285 -0.42 -5.28 8.48
N TYR A 286 -0.41 -6.54 8.88
CA TYR A 286 -1.52 -7.15 9.61
C TYR A 286 -1.04 -7.61 11.01
N PRO A 287 -0.77 -6.67 11.93
CA PRO A 287 -0.37 -7.00 13.29
C PRO A 287 -1.54 -7.59 14.08
N ALA A 288 -1.28 -7.97 15.34
CA ALA A 288 -2.33 -8.42 16.24
C ALA A 288 -3.43 -7.36 16.43
N GLU A 289 -4.62 -7.82 16.83
CA GLU A 289 -5.71 -6.91 17.20
C GLU A 289 -5.23 -5.85 18.21
N GLN A 290 -5.54 -4.58 17.92
CA GLN A 290 -5.21 -3.42 18.75
C GLN A 290 -3.70 -3.18 18.97
N ASP A 291 -2.84 -3.76 18.12
CA ASP A 291 -1.42 -3.42 18.12
C ASP A 291 -1.20 -2.12 17.34
N SER A 292 -1.07 -1.03 18.08
CA SER A 292 -0.82 0.31 17.52
C SER A 292 0.67 0.66 17.43
N SER A 293 1.57 -0.31 17.55
CA SER A 293 3.00 -0.08 17.36
C SER A 293 3.32 0.41 15.94
N SER A 294 4.41 1.11 15.79
CA SER A 294 4.81 1.75 14.53
C SER A 294 5.11 0.77 13.38
N GLN A 295 5.17 -0.51 13.66
CA GLN A 295 5.58 -1.55 12.72
C GLN A 295 6.97 -1.28 12.11
N LYS A 296 7.86 -0.69 12.90
CA LYS A 296 9.20 -0.25 12.48
C LYS A 296 10.02 -1.35 11.80
N TRP A 297 9.91 -2.57 12.27
CA TRP A 297 10.66 -3.69 11.70
C TRP A 297 10.33 -3.87 10.20
N TYR A 298 9.06 -3.79 9.82
CA TYR A 298 8.63 -3.90 8.43
C TYR A 298 9.03 -2.67 7.61
N TYR A 299 8.94 -1.49 8.22
CA TYR A 299 9.43 -0.26 7.60
C TYR A 299 10.92 -0.33 7.26
N ASP A 300 11.75 -0.74 8.21
CA ASP A 300 13.19 -0.88 8.02
C ASP A 300 13.53 -2.00 7.01
N LEU A 301 12.74 -3.09 7.01
CA LEU A 301 12.88 -4.17 6.04
C LEU A 301 12.68 -3.65 4.61
N VAL A 302 11.56 -2.97 4.35
CA VAL A 302 11.28 -2.39 3.02
C VAL A 302 12.35 -1.37 2.63
N LYS A 303 12.74 -0.50 3.56
CA LYS A 303 13.80 0.48 3.34
C LYS A 303 15.12 -0.16 2.89
N SER A 304 15.41 -1.37 3.30
CA SER A 304 16.63 -2.09 2.92
C SER A 304 16.65 -2.61 1.48
N SER A 305 15.53 -2.50 0.73
CA SER A 305 15.41 -3.01 -0.65
C SER A 305 16.27 -2.25 -1.66
N THR A 306 16.61 -1.00 -1.38
CA THR A 306 17.46 -0.15 -2.21
C THR A 306 18.30 0.78 -1.36
N SER A 307 19.41 1.27 -1.91
CA SER A 307 20.22 2.34 -1.31
C SER A 307 19.69 3.74 -1.62
N THR A 308 18.75 3.85 -2.54
CA THR A 308 18.09 5.12 -2.91
C THR A 308 16.96 5.42 -1.92
N ASN A 309 16.89 6.64 -1.40
CA ASN A 309 15.75 7.05 -0.60
C ASN A 309 14.50 7.07 -1.48
N LYS A 310 13.47 6.32 -1.07
CA LYS A 310 12.15 6.32 -1.70
C LYS A 310 11.07 6.53 -0.65
N ILE A 311 9.91 7.00 -1.08
CA ILE A 311 8.71 7.04 -0.24
C ILE A 311 8.37 5.61 0.21
N ILE A 312 8.08 5.43 1.49
CA ILE A 312 7.68 4.13 2.06
C ILE A 312 6.29 4.28 2.68
N ALA A 313 5.38 3.38 2.34
CA ALA A 313 3.99 3.43 2.75
C ALA A 313 3.51 2.12 3.38
N MET A 314 2.57 2.22 4.31
CA MET A 314 1.78 1.10 4.79
C MET A 314 0.59 0.97 3.83
N THR A 315 0.78 0.12 2.81
CA THR A 315 -0.14 0.02 1.67
C THR A 315 -1.44 -0.69 2.00
N GLU A 316 -1.40 -1.58 2.98
CA GLU A 316 -2.57 -2.15 3.66
C GLU A 316 -2.29 -2.29 5.15
N ASN A 317 -3.35 -2.26 5.94
CA ASN A 317 -3.27 -2.59 7.37
C ASN A 317 -4.57 -3.17 7.91
N GLY A 318 -4.42 -4.04 8.92
CA GLY A 318 -5.50 -4.44 9.79
C GLY A 318 -5.67 -3.44 10.94
N SER A 319 -4.82 -3.52 11.98
CA SER A 319 -4.76 -2.50 13.02
C SER A 319 -4.01 -1.26 12.54
N MET A 320 -4.44 -0.07 12.95
CA MET A 320 -3.73 1.18 12.66
C MET A 320 -2.62 1.41 13.70
N PHE A 321 -1.51 2.00 13.27
CA PHE A 321 -0.42 2.41 14.14
C PHE A 321 -0.67 3.80 14.76
N ASP A 322 -0.07 4.05 15.92
CA ASP A 322 -0.05 5.39 16.52
C ASP A 322 0.95 6.29 15.79
N PRO A 323 0.50 7.36 15.09
CA PRO A 323 1.39 8.24 14.34
C PRO A 323 2.43 8.94 15.22
N ASP A 324 2.07 9.33 16.44
CA ASP A 324 2.99 10.03 17.34
C ASP A 324 4.12 9.09 17.78
N GLY A 325 3.78 7.85 18.15
CA GLY A 325 4.76 6.82 18.47
C GLY A 325 5.69 6.51 17.29
N ALA A 326 5.15 6.38 16.09
CA ALA A 326 5.92 6.15 14.88
C ALA A 326 6.86 7.32 14.57
N PHE A 327 6.41 8.56 14.73
CA PHE A 327 7.26 9.73 14.54
C PHE A 327 8.39 9.81 15.57
N ASN A 328 8.18 9.35 16.79
CA ASN A 328 9.19 9.34 17.83
C ASN A 328 10.29 8.30 17.59
N ASP A 329 9.98 7.16 16.98
CA ASP A 329 10.97 6.11 16.69
C ASP A 329 11.61 6.20 15.30
N GLY A 330 11.22 7.20 14.49
CA GLY A 330 11.74 7.43 13.15
C GLY A 330 11.04 6.63 12.06
N THR A 331 9.91 6.01 12.36
CA THR A 331 9.06 5.39 11.34
C THR A 331 8.21 6.46 10.67
N ARG A 332 8.24 6.53 9.34
CA ARG A 332 7.54 7.55 8.54
C ARG A 332 6.76 6.90 7.40
N TRP A 333 5.72 6.17 7.75
CA TRP A 333 4.79 5.69 6.74
C TRP A 333 4.15 6.88 6.02
N ALA A 334 4.32 6.99 4.70
CA ALA A 334 3.74 8.07 3.91
C ALA A 334 2.22 8.09 3.99
N TRP A 335 1.63 6.91 4.06
CA TRP A 335 0.21 6.71 4.35
C TRP A 335 -0.02 5.38 5.05
N PHE A 336 -1.20 5.22 5.62
CA PHE A 336 -1.81 3.95 5.93
C PHE A 336 -3.07 3.77 5.07
N SER A 337 -3.46 2.52 4.78
CA SER A 337 -4.71 2.23 4.08
C SER A 337 -5.36 0.99 4.69
N THR A 338 -6.32 1.21 5.58
CA THR A 338 -6.97 0.11 6.28
C THR A 338 -7.76 -0.75 5.30
N TRP A 339 -7.58 -2.10 5.39
CA TRP A 339 -8.34 -3.01 4.57
C TRP A 339 -9.82 -2.98 4.96
N ASN A 340 -10.69 -3.31 4.02
CA ASN A 340 -12.13 -3.28 4.23
C ASN A 340 -12.67 -4.44 5.08
N GLY A 341 -13.98 -4.49 5.26
CA GLY A 341 -14.68 -5.58 5.93
C GLY A 341 -14.33 -5.69 7.40
N GLU A 342 -13.95 -6.88 7.87
CA GLU A 342 -13.76 -7.19 9.30
C GLU A 342 -12.74 -6.30 10.01
N PHE A 343 -11.77 -5.73 9.28
CA PHE A 343 -10.74 -4.87 9.88
C PHE A 343 -11.29 -3.52 10.36
N CYS A 344 -12.40 -3.10 9.82
CA CYS A 344 -13.02 -1.81 10.17
C CYS A 344 -14.53 -1.88 10.41
N ILE A 345 -15.22 -2.93 9.95
CA ILE A 345 -16.68 -3.05 10.06
C ILE A 345 -17.09 -4.33 10.77
N LYS A 346 -17.97 -4.21 11.76
CA LYS A 346 -18.65 -5.31 12.44
C LYS A 346 -20.11 -4.95 12.66
N ASP A 347 -21.02 -5.85 12.35
CA ASP A 347 -22.46 -5.62 12.49
C ASP A 347 -22.94 -4.32 11.81
N LYS A 348 -22.35 -4.00 10.66
CA LYS A 348 -22.63 -2.81 9.86
C LYS A 348 -22.23 -1.47 10.50
N GLN A 349 -21.38 -1.48 11.50
CA GLN A 349 -20.86 -0.29 12.19
C GLN A 349 -19.34 -0.35 12.23
N LEU A 350 -18.71 0.79 12.54
CA LEU A 350 -17.27 0.82 12.81
C LEU A 350 -16.94 -0.18 13.93
N SER A 351 -15.88 -0.95 13.74
CA SER A 351 -15.41 -1.98 14.67
C SER A 351 -14.29 -1.45 15.55
N ASP A 352 -14.27 -1.86 16.80
CA ASP A 352 -13.16 -1.66 17.74
C ASP A 352 -12.26 -2.89 17.89
N GLN A 353 -12.46 -3.91 17.08
CA GLN A 353 -11.74 -5.18 17.17
C GLN A 353 -10.25 -5.01 16.88
N TYR A 354 -9.90 -4.41 15.74
CA TYR A 354 -8.50 -4.22 15.30
C TYR A 354 -7.93 -2.87 15.76
N THR A 355 -8.75 -1.83 15.80
CA THR A 355 -8.38 -0.49 16.26
C THR A 355 -9.46 0.02 17.16
N THR A 356 -9.12 0.41 18.41
CA THR A 356 -10.11 0.90 19.36
C THR A 356 -10.78 2.20 18.91
N PHE A 357 -11.99 2.49 19.38
CA PHE A 357 -12.68 3.74 19.01
C PHE A 357 -11.88 4.99 19.42
N ASP A 358 -11.18 4.93 20.54
CA ASP A 358 -10.31 6.02 21.00
C ASP A 358 -9.13 6.22 20.04
N GLU A 359 -8.53 5.14 19.56
CA GLU A 359 -7.45 5.21 18.55
C GLU A 359 -7.95 5.69 17.19
N TRP A 360 -9.13 5.23 16.72
CA TRP A 360 -9.75 5.77 15.53
C TRP A 360 -9.85 7.30 15.60
N ASN A 361 -10.39 7.82 16.70
CA ASN A 361 -10.52 9.26 16.91
C ASN A 361 -9.15 9.95 17.03
N LYS A 362 -8.22 9.39 17.79
CA LYS A 362 -6.88 9.95 17.98
C LYS A 362 -6.14 10.06 16.67
N ILE A 363 -6.10 8.98 15.86
CA ILE A 363 -5.34 8.90 14.63
C ILE A 363 -5.89 9.86 13.59
N TYR A 364 -7.21 9.82 13.33
CA TYR A 364 -7.84 10.68 12.32
C TYR A 364 -7.88 12.18 12.69
N ASN A 365 -7.67 12.53 13.96
CA ASN A 365 -7.58 13.92 14.44
C ASN A 365 -6.16 14.30 14.89
N SER A 366 -5.15 13.48 14.59
CA SER A 366 -3.75 13.82 14.87
C SER A 366 -3.25 14.91 13.93
N GLU A 367 -2.49 15.87 14.45
CA GLU A 367 -1.80 16.90 13.64
C GLU A 367 -0.76 16.30 12.67
N ARG A 368 -0.44 15.00 12.80
CA ARG A 368 0.48 14.28 11.92
C ARG A 368 -0.22 13.53 10.81
N VAL A 369 -1.55 13.49 10.80
CA VAL A 369 -2.33 12.74 9.82
C VAL A 369 -3.10 13.70 8.93
N LEU A 370 -2.92 13.57 7.63
CA LEU A 370 -3.69 14.32 6.64
C LEU A 370 -4.94 13.53 6.25
N THR A 371 -6.08 14.16 6.41
CA THR A 371 -7.38 13.65 5.96
C THR A 371 -7.84 14.41 4.71
N LEU A 372 -8.93 13.99 4.08
CA LEU A 372 -9.39 14.55 2.80
C LEU A 372 -9.54 16.07 2.80
N ASP A 373 -10.09 16.64 3.88
CA ASP A 373 -10.31 18.07 4.04
C ASP A 373 -9.03 18.88 4.25
N GLU A 374 -7.90 18.22 4.49
CA GLU A 374 -6.59 18.82 4.71
C GLU A 374 -5.67 18.73 3.47
N LEU A 375 -6.13 18.04 2.41
CA LEU A 375 -5.38 17.98 1.16
C LEU A 375 -5.38 19.34 0.44
N PRO A 376 -4.24 19.78 -0.11
CA PRO A 376 -4.23 20.90 -1.04
C PRO A 376 -4.99 20.54 -2.33
N ASN A 377 -5.24 21.53 -3.18
CA ASN A 377 -5.77 21.22 -4.50
C ASN A 377 -4.72 20.46 -5.34
N LEU A 378 -4.85 19.15 -5.42
CA LEU A 378 -3.90 18.26 -6.10
C LEU A 378 -3.77 18.59 -7.60
N LYS A 379 -4.84 19.05 -8.25
CA LYS A 379 -4.83 19.42 -9.69
C LYS A 379 -3.99 20.64 -10.00
N CYS A 380 -3.72 21.46 -8.98
CA CYS A 380 -2.92 22.68 -9.10
C CYS A 380 -1.65 22.62 -8.26
N TYR A 381 -1.31 21.45 -7.69
CA TYR A 381 -0.11 21.32 -6.86
C TYR A 381 1.14 21.61 -7.71
N PRO A 382 2.13 22.35 -7.18
CA PRO A 382 3.31 22.72 -7.94
C PRO A 382 4.11 21.52 -8.43
N MET A 383 4.62 21.57 -9.66
CA MET A 383 5.56 20.58 -10.19
C MET A 383 7.02 20.94 -9.89
N ASP A 384 7.28 22.20 -9.55
CA ASP A 384 8.58 22.72 -9.12
C ASP A 384 8.41 23.33 -7.72
N THR A 385 8.64 22.50 -6.72
CA THR A 385 8.44 22.86 -5.31
C THR A 385 9.47 23.89 -4.81
N GLU A 386 10.71 23.89 -5.34
CA GLU A 386 11.72 24.90 -5.00
C GLU A 386 11.22 26.30 -5.39
N LYS A 387 10.68 26.44 -6.58
CA LYS A 387 10.13 27.70 -7.07
C LYS A 387 8.90 28.13 -6.27
N TYR A 388 8.01 27.20 -5.94
CA TYR A 388 6.83 27.48 -5.12
C TYR A 388 7.21 27.98 -3.73
N LEU A 389 8.18 27.34 -3.06
CA LEU A 389 8.66 27.73 -1.74
C LEU A 389 9.39 29.07 -1.74
N GLU A 390 10.03 29.45 -2.86
CA GLU A 390 10.64 30.76 -3.03
C GLU A 390 9.61 31.89 -3.20
N GLU A 391 8.51 31.60 -3.92
CA GLU A 391 7.44 32.56 -4.20
C GLU A 391 6.49 32.79 -3.01
N HIS A 392 6.48 31.89 -2.01
CA HIS A 392 5.57 31.92 -0.85
C HIS A 392 6.30 32.05 0.50
N LYS A 393 7.60 32.38 0.50
CA LYS A 393 8.35 32.85 1.67
C LYS A 393 8.13 34.32 1.90
#